data_1a107b117b4c01fe19bd225db4940048
#
_entry.id   1a107b117b4c01fe19bd225db4940048
#
_cell.length_a   1.000
_cell.length_b   1.000
_cell.length_c   1.000
_cell.angle_alpha   90.00
_cell.angle_beta   90.00
_cell.angle_gamma   90.00
#
_symmetry.space_group_name_H-M   'P 1'
#
loop_
_entity.id
_entity.type
_entity.pdbx_description
1 polymer ?
#
loop_
_entity_poly.entity_id
_entity_poly.type
_entity_poly.pdbx_seq_one_letter_code
_entity_poly.pdbx_strand_id
1 'polypeptide(L)'
;IFKNIKYLDPTLILWRSSSQWIGGLFFLFFLIIIFSNKSFNYKMTNLSFSGESNTNSKENIKDNLLRVLFIYSVLSIFILTLLNISGIRLFNSLNMSMTLVSGGGFLPSDSIEKIISNNFQKIILIFSLLISMLNFYLLFNLFNKKTLVKEHQEDLYLIILSIIFCMLIYFYDYKGLDIVLSVVSSLANSGLTLIKSDNNLSLYFLLITIIGGSLISNTSGIKLTRFYILLKITSLEIIKLISPNSVINKTIFNSDRKISEDNIKISFLIFISFFLSLLILSSLLVVDNIGFEKSFKLSILTLTNTVNSEMYNMHNINFTNL
;
A
#
# COMPACT_ATOMS: atom_id res chain seq x y z
N ILE A 1 19.44 -5.43 2.38
CA ILE A 1 20.17 -6.37 3.23
C ILE A 1 21.12 -7.23 2.39
N PHE A 2 20.71 -7.78 1.26
CA PHE A 2 21.61 -8.53 0.38
C PHE A 2 21.91 -7.71 -0.87
N LYS A 3 23.19 -7.29 -1.05
CA LYS A 3 23.60 -6.48 -2.21
C LYS A 3 23.51 -7.25 -3.55
N ASN A 4 23.69 -8.57 -3.53
CA ASN A 4 23.67 -9.41 -4.73
C ASN A 4 22.84 -10.67 -4.49
N ILE A 5 21.60 -10.66 -4.95
CA ILE A 5 20.67 -11.82 -4.87
C ILE A 5 21.19 -12.99 -5.73
N LYS A 6 22.00 -12.70 -6.74
CA LYS A 6 22.57 -13.72 -7.67
C LYS A 6 23.37 -14.83 -6.98
N TYR A 7 23.94 -14.55 -5.80
CA TYR A 7 24.74 -15.51 -5.00
C TYR A 7 23.95 -16.14 -3.87
N LEU A 8 22.66 -15.82 -3.73
CA LEU A 8 21.82 -16.42 -2.69
C LEU A 8 21.29 -17.78 -3.12
N ASP A 9 21.28 -18.70 -2.18
CA ASP A 9 20.63 -20.01 -2.36
C ASP A 9 19.12 -19.80 -2.66
N PRO A 10 18.55 -20.48 -3.66
CA PRO A 10 17.12 -20.47 -3.95
C PRO A 10 16.23 -20.73 -2.74
N THR A 11 16.67 -21.54 -1.78
CA THR A 11 15.96 -21.80 -0.52
C THR A 11 15.83 -20.55 0.33
N LEU A 12 16.85 -19.70 0.42
CA LEU A 12 16.80 -18.42 1.15
C LEU A 12 15.89 -17.41 0.48
N ILE A 13 15.86 -17.40 -0.86
CA ILE A 13 14.95 -16.55 -1.63
C ILE A 13 13.50 -16.93 -1.35
N LEU A 14 13.20 -18.24 -1.39
CA LEU A 14 11.87 -18.76 -1.10
C LEU A 14 11.47 -18.49 0.36
N TRP A 15 12.38 -18.71 1.31
CA TRP A 15 12.13 -18.43 2.73
C TRP A 15 11.78 -16.96 2.96
N ARG A 16 12.50 -16.04 2.33
CA ARG A 16 12.23 -14.60 2.41
C ARG A 16 10.84 -14.25 1.88
N SER A 17 10.47 -14.79 0.71
CA SER A 17 9.16 -14.51 0.09
C SER A 17 8.01 -15.13 0.88
N SER A 18 8.18 -16.35 1.41
CA SER A 18 7.18 -17.01 2.24
C SER A 18 7.02 -16.34 3.61
N SER A 19 8.10 -15.87 4.23
CA SER A 19 8.04 -15.11 5.49
C SER A 19 7.27 -13.81 5.30
N GLN A 20 7.44 -13.12 4.18
CA GLN A 20 6.70 -11.92 3.85
C GLN A 20 5.21 -12.23 3.62
N TRP A 21 4.90 -13.31 2.92
CA TRP A 21 3.53 -13.77 2.68
C TRP A 21 2.80 -14.08 3.99
N ILE A 22 3.45 -14.81 4.88
CA ILE A 22 2.93 -15.12 6.22
C ILE A 22 2.72 -13.82 7.01
N GLY A 23 3.68 -12.90 6.98
CA GLY A 23 3.58 -11.60 7.66
C GLY A 23 2.37 -10.78 7.20
N GLY A 24 2.10 -10.71 5.89
CA GLY A 24 0.93 -10.04 5.33
C GLY A 24 -0.39 -10.68 5.78
N LEU A 25 -0.46 -12.02 5.84
CA LEU A 25 -1.63 -12.73 6.36
C LEU A 25 -1.87 -12.43 7.85
N PHE A 26 -0.83 -12.49 8.68
CA PHE A 26 -0.93 -12.16 10.10
C PHE A 26 -1.34 -10.70 10.33
N PHE A 27 -0.86 -9.78 9.49
CA PHE A 27 -1.28 -8.39 9.55
C PHE A 27 -2.79 -8.23 9.32
N LEU A 28 -3.36 -8.90 8.31
CA LEU A 28 -4.80 -8.91 8.06
C LEU A 28 -5.57 -9.55 9.23
N PHE A 29 -5.08 -10.63 9.80
CA PHE A 29 -5.67 -11.26 10.99
C PHE A 29 -5.68 -10.32 12.18
N PHE A 30 -4.58 -9.64 12.43
CA PHE A 30 -4.47 -8.65 13.51
C PHE A 30 -5.47 -7.50 13.34
N LEU A 31 -5.62 -6.98 12.11
CA LEU A 31 -6.63 -5.97 11.82
C LEU A 31 -8.05 -6.48 12.15
N ILE A 32 -8.41 -7.69 11.73
CA ILE A 32 -9.74 -8.26 12.00
C ILE A 32 -9.97 -8.44 13.49
N ILE A 33 -9.00 -8.94 14.25
CA ILE A 33 -9.12 -9.15 15.69
C ILE A 33 -9.30 -7.82 16.41
N ILE A 34 -8.53 -6.79 16.06
CA ILE A 34 -8.69 -5.45 16.64
C ILE A 34 -10.07 -4.90 16.33
N PHE A 35 -10.52 -5.00 15.09
CA PHE A 35 -11.82 -4.46 14.69
C PHE A 35 -13.00 -5.28 15.23
N SER A 36 -12.81 -6.53 15.60
CA SER A 36 -13.84 -7.40 16.13
C SER A 36 -14.10 -7.19 17.63
N ASN A 37 -13.18 -6.62 18.39
CA ASN A 37 -13.34 -6.37 19.83
C ASN A 37 -14.26 -5.19 20.11
N LYS A 38 -15.43 -5.43 20.77
CA LYS A 38 -16.48 -4.43 21.03
C LYS A 38 -16.02 -3.21 21.82
N SER A 39 -15.05 -3.32 22.71
CA SER A 39 -14.52 -2.21 23.51
C SER A 39 -13.66 -1.24 22.68
N PHE A 40 -13.02 -1.73 21.65
CA PHE A 40 -12.24 -0.94 20.69
C PHE A 40 -13.05 -0.54 19.44
N ASN A 41 -14.12 -1.28 19.17
CA ASN A 41 -14.88 -1.27 17.92
C ASN A 41 -15.71 -0.03 17.68
N TYR A 42 -16.22 0.59 18.71
CA TYR A 42 -17.21 1.65 18.51
C TYR A 42 -16.66 2.85 17.73
N LYS A 43 -15.34 3.03 17.73
CA LYS A 43 -14.69 4.20 17.13
C LYS A 43 -14.01 3.93 15.78
N MET A 44 -13.50 2.72 15.56
CA MET A 44 -12.78 2.38 14.31
C MET A 44 -13.64 1.67 13.26
N THR A 45 -14.68 0.95 13.65
CA THR A 45 -15.55 0.20 12.74
C THR A 45 -16.28 1.07 11.72
N ASN A 46 -16.63 2.29 12.09
CA ASN A 46 -17.30 3.22 11.16
C ASN A 46 -16.45 3.62 9.96
N LEU A 47 -15.12 3.45 10.04
CA LEU A 47 -14.21 3.69 8.92
C LEU A 47 -13.92 2.43 8.09
N SER A 48 -14.01 1.25 8.71
CA SER A 48 -13.45 0.03 8.16
C SER A 48 -14.46 -0.87 7.45
N PHE A 49 -15.71 -0.88 7.92
CA PHE A 49 -16.74 -1.80 7.44
C PHE A 49 -17.87 -1.05 6.73
N SER A 50 -17.80 -1.05 5.43
CA SER A 50 -18.80 -0.47 4.55
C SER A 50 -19.89 -1.46 4.18
N GLY A 51 -20.51 -2.14 5.10
CA GLY A 51 -21.57 -3.01 4.64
C GLY A 51 -22.28 -3.93 5.62
N GLU A 52 -21.88 -3.96 6.88
CA GLU A 52 -22.58 -4.82 7.85
C GLU A 52 -22.93 -4.06 9.12
N SER A 53 -24.03 -3.31 9.06
CA SER A 53 -24.60 -2.64 10.23
C SER A 53 -25.37 -3.57 11.18
N ASN A 54 -25.52 -4.86 10.87
CA ASN A 54 -26.34 -5.78 11.67
C ASN A 54 -25.90 -7.24 11.57
N THR A 55 -24.67 -7.57 11.93
CA THR A 55 -24.36 -8.96 12.26
C THR A 55 -24.14 -9.09 13.75
N ASN A 56 -24.88 -10.00 14.34
CA ASN A 56 -24.78 -10.41 15.74
C ASN A 56 -23.31 -10.75 16.06
N SER A 57 -22.70 -9.92 16.84
CA SER A 57 -21.26 -9.71 17.04
C SER A 57 -20.55 -10.82 17.82
N LYS A 58 -21.09 -12.02 17.88
CA LYS A 58 -20.42 -13.22 18.40
C LYS A 58 -20.24 -14.32 17.35
N GLU A 59 -20.91 -14.19 16.21
CA GLU A 59 -20.67 -15.12 15.11
C GLU A 59 -19.34 -14.73 14.47
N ASN A 60 -18.36 -15.33 15.06
CA ASN A 60 -17.30 -16.01 14.36
C ASN A 60 -16.18 -15.11 13.84
N ILE A 61 -15.43 -14.47 14.76
CA ILE A 61 -14.04 -14.04 14.48
C ILE A 61 -13.31 -15.16 13.73
N LYS A 62 -13.51 -16.41 14.18
CA LYS A 62 -12.92 -17.60 13.55
C LYS A 62 -13.34 -17.75 12.08
N ASP A 63 -14.63 -17.59 11.76
CA ASP A 63 -15.12 -17.72 10.39
C ASP A 63 -14.62 -16.58 9.50
N ASN A 64 -14.52 -15.37 10.03
CA ASN A 64 -13.94 -14.25 9.30
C ASN A 64 -12.44 -14.44 9.04
N LEU A 65 -11.70 -14.97 10.00
CA LEU A 65 -10.29 -15.30 9.82
C LEU A 65 -10.10 -16.40 8.76
N LEU A 66 -10.91 -17.46 8.80
CA LEU A 66 -10.88 -18.53 7.79
C LEU A 66 -11.22 -18.02 6.39
N ARG A 67 -12.21 -17.13 6.28
CA ARG A 67 -12.57 -16.49 5.00
C ARG A 67 -11.43 -15.66 4.44
N VAL A 68 -10.76 -14.87 5.30
CA VAL A 68 -9.60 -14.07 4.87
C VAL A 68 -8.46 -14.96 4.43
N LEU A 69 -8.14 -16.03 5.17
CA LEU A 69 -7.13 -16.99 4.77
C LEU A 69 -7.45 -17.62 3.42
N PHE A 70 -8.70 -18.02 3.21
CA PHE A 70 -9.15 -18.61 1.94
C PHE A 70 -8.96 -17.63 0.77
N ILE A 71 -9.47 -16.39 0.90
CA ILE A 71 -9.35 -15.38 -0.16
C ILE A 71 -7.89 -15.04 -0.44
N TYR A 72 -7.09 -14.88 0.61
CA TYR A 72 -5.66 -14.57 0.50
C TYR A 72 -4.90 -15.67 -0.25
N SER A 73 -5.19 -16.93 0.06
CA SER A 73 -4.60 -18.09 -0.63
C SER A 73 -5.07 -18.19 -2.08
N VAL A 74 -6.36 -18.00 -2.34
CA VAL A 74 -6.92 -18.01 -3.71
C VAL A 74 -6.30 -16.90 -4.56
N LEU A 75 -6.15 -15.69 -4.01
CA LEU A 75 -5.47 -14.58 -4.70
C LEU A 75 -4.01 -14.91 -5.01
N SER A 76 -3.30 -15.52 -4.06
CA SER A 76 -1.90 -15.90 -4.28
C SER A 76 -1.77 -16.91 -5.43
N ILE A 77 -2.65 -17.91 -5.47
CA ILE A 77 -2.69 -18.92 -6.55
C ILE A 77 -3.09 -18.26 -7.87
N PHE A 78 -4.07 -17.35 -7.85
CA PHE A 78 -4.52 -16.63 -9.04
C PHE A 78 -3.40 -15.77 -9.65
N ILE A 79 -2.70 -14.99 -8.85
CA ILE A 79 -1.55 -14.18 -9.32
C ILE A 79 -0.42 -15.09 -9.81
N LEU A 80 -0.13 -16.19 -9.11
CA LEU A 80 0.85 -17.17 -9.54
C LEU A 80 0.51 -17.73 -10.94
N THR A 81 -0.73 -18.12 -11.17
CA THR A 81 -1.17 -18.67 -12.46
C THR A 81 -1.08 -17.63 -13.58
N LEU A 82 -1.48 -16.38 -13.31
CA LEU A 82 -1.37 -15.29 -14.29
C LEU A 82 0.09 -15.01 -14.69
N LEU A 83 1.00 -14.94 -13.69
CA LEU A 83 2.42 -14.72 -13.94
C LEU A 83 3.04 -15.89 -14.70
N ASN A 84 2.65 -17.14 -14.39
CA ASN A 84 3.15 -18.32 -15.09
C ASN A 84 2.66 -18.40 -16.55
N ILE A 85 1.38 -18.10 -16.79
CA ILE A 85 0.80 -18.05 -18.15
C ILE A 85 1.50 -16.97 -19.00
N SER A 86 1.97 -15.88 -18.38
CA SER A 86 2.73 -14.84 -19.09
C SER A 86 4.13 -15.27 -19.55
N GLY A 87 4.55 -16.51 -19.23
CA GLY A 87 5.85 -17.07 -19.57
C GLY A 87 6.96 -16.80 -18.55
N ILE A 88 6.63 -16.31 -17.36
CA ILE A 88 7.59 -16.18 -16.25
C ILE A 88 7.84 -17.57 -15.64
N ARG A 89 9.11 -17.88 -15.34
CA ARG A 89 9.49 -19.16 -14.72
C ARG A 89 8.74 -19.42 -13.42
N LEU A 90 8.26 -20.63 -13.19
CA LEU A 90 7.44 -21.02 -12.03
C LEU A 90 8.04 -20.56 -10.69
N PHE A 91 9.34 -20.71 -10.49
CA PHE A 91 10.03 -20.27 -9.28
C PHE A 91 9.91 -18.74 -9.06
N ASN A 92 10.08 -17.96 -10.13
CA ASN A 92 9.94 -16.52 -10.07
C ASN A 92 8.47 -16.11 -9.84
N SER A 93 7.53 -16.75 -10.53
CA SER A 93 6.09 -16.50 -10.39
C SER A 93 5.61 -16.81 -8.97
N LEU A 94 6.10 -17.88 -8.34
CA LEU A 94 5.77 -18.27 -6.97
C LEU A 94 6.30 -17.23 -5.96
N ASN A 95 7.56 -16.84 -6.06
CA ASN A 95 8.13 -15.82 -5.19
C ASN A 95 7.44 -14.48 -5.36
N MET A 96 7.20 -14.06 -6.61
CA MET A 96 6.52 -12.80 -6.90
C MET A 96 5.07 -12.79 -6.44
N SER A 97 4.32 -13.88 -6.62
CA SER A 97 2.92 -13.94 -6.15
C SER A 97 2.82 -13.78 -4.64
N MET A 98 3.72 -14.42 -3.89
CA MET A 98 3.79 -14.28 -2.43
C MET A 98 4.07 -12.83 -1.99
N THR A 99 5.05 -12.19 -2.61
CA THR A 99 5.45 -10.83 -2.25
C THR A 99 4.43 -9.78 -2.69
N LEU A 100 3.81 -9.92 -3.87
CA LEU A 100 2.81 -8.99 -4.38
C LEU A 100 1.54 -9.00 -3.53
N VAL A 101 1.01 -10.18 -3.18
CA VAL A 101 -0.21 -10.28 -2.35
C VAL A 101 0.01 -9.72 -0.94
N SER A 102 1.21 -9.87 -0.40
CA SER A 102 1.57 -9.33 0.92
C SER A 102 1.91 -7.83 0.90
N GLY A 103 1.81 -7.15 -0.25
CA GLY A 103 2.17 -5.73 -0.37
C GLY A 103 3.67 -5.47 -0.27
N GLY A 104 4.50 -6.48 -0.58
CA GLY A 104 5.95 -6.33 -0.61
C GLY A 104 6.51 -6.20 -2.03
N GLY A 105 7.81 -6.04 -2.13
CA GLY A 105 8.50 -5.86 -3.41
C GLY A 105 9.76 -6.72 -3.56
N PHE A 106 9.89 -7.78 -2.78
CA PHE A 106 11.05 -8.66 -2.89
C PHE A 106 11.04 -9.41 -4.22
N LEU A 107 12.14 -9.28 -4.94
CA LEU A 107 12.37 -9.97 -6.21
C LEU A 107 13.23 -11.21 -6.01
N PRO A 108 13.01 -12.27 -6.80
CA PRO A 108 13.90 -13.42 -6.85
C PRO A 108 15.19 -13.17 -7.65
N SER A 109 15.36 -12.00 -8.26
CA SER A 109 16.54 -11.55 -9.01
C SER A 109 16.97 -10.16 -8.61
N ASP A 110 18.17 -9.72 -9.02
CA ASP A 110 18.72 -8.40 -8.68
C ASP A 110 17.93 -7.24 -9.28
N SER A 111 17.25 -7.45 -10.40
CA SER A 111 16.42 -6.44 -11.05
C SER A 111 15.17 -7.05 -11.66
N ILE A 112 14.11 -6.28 -11.74
CA ILE A 112 12.84 -6.67 -12.33
C ILE A 112 12.97 -6.89 -13.85
N GLU A 113 13.87 -6.17 -14.51
CA GLU A 113 14.14 -6.27 -15.96
C GLU A 113 14.57 -7.68 -16.38
N LYS A 114 15.21 -8.45 -15.47
CA LYS A 114 15.61 -9.84 -15.73
C LYS A 114 14.44 -10.82 -15.71
N ILE A 115 13.32 -10.43 -15.14
CA ILE A 115 12.13 -11.28 -15.01
C ILE A 115 11.07 -10.87 -16.02
N ILE A 116 10.88 -9.55 -16.22
CA ILE A 116 9.84 -8.98 -17.05
C ILE A 116 10.47 -8.38 -18.30
N SER A 117 10.17 -9.01 -19.44
CA SER A 117 10.67 -8.60 -20.75
C SER A 117 9.58 -8.01 -21.65
N ASN A 118 8.34 -8.48 -21.51
CA ASN A 118 7.24 -8.19 -22.42
C ASN A 118 6.20 -7.24 -21.84
N ASN A 119 5.52 -6.45 -22.66
CA ASN A 119 4.43 -5.56 -22.24
C ASN A 119 3.28 -6.32 -21.59
N PHE A 120 3.00 -7.55 -22.02
CA PHE A 120 1.96 -8.40 -21.41
C PHE A 120 2.29 -8.75 -19.96
N GLN A 121 3.54 -9.05 -19.66
CA GLN A 121 4.03 -9.30 -18.30
C GLN A 121 3.92 -8.03 -17.42
N LYS A 122 4.22 -6.85 -17.98
CA LYS A 122 4.05 -5.56 -17.30
C LYS A 122 2.60 -5.32 -16.91
N ILE A 123 1.64 -5.59 -17.80
CA ILE A 123 0.21 -5.43 -17.56
C ILE A 123 -0.26 -6.36 -16.43
N ILE A 124 0.16 -7.63 -16.43
CA ILE A 124 -0.18 -8.58 -15.35
C ILE A 124 0.41 -8.12 -14.01
N LEU A 125 1.63 -7.60 -14.02
CA LEU A 125 2.24 -7.07 -12.80
C LEU A 125 1.49 -5.85 -12.26
N ILE A 126 1.13 -4.90 -13.13
CA ILE A 126 0.33 -3.73 -12.75
C ILE A 126 -1.02 -4.19 -12.15
N PHE A 127 -1.69 -5.14 -12.80
CA PHE A 127 -2.94 -5.69 -12.29
C PHE A 127 -2.79 -6.36 -10.93
N SER A 128 -1.73 -7.12 -10.72
CA SER A 128 -1.43 -7.77 -9.43
C SER A 128 -1.17 -6.74 -8.33
N LEU A 129 -0.45 -5.66 -8.63
CA LEU A 129 -0.21 -4.55 -7.70
C LEU A 129 -1.49 -3.76 -7.39
N LEU A 130 -2.35 -3.54 -8.38
CA LEU A 130 -3.67 -2.93 -8.16
C LEU A 130 -4.49 -3.76 -7.16
N ILE A 131 -4.55 -5.08 -7.32
CA ILE A 131 -5.26 -5.96 -6.38
C ILE A 131 -4.69 -5.82 -4.96
N SER A 132 -3.38 -5.74 -4.80
CA SER A 132 -2.76 -5.67 -3.47
C SER A 132 -3.02 -4.35 -2.75
N MET A 133 -3.22 -3.24 -3.47
CA MET A 133 -3.47 -1.93 -2.87
C MET A 133 -4.95 -1.66 -2.57
N LEU A 134 -5.88 -2.40 -3.21
CA LEU A 134 -7.31 -2.26 -2.98
C LEU A 134 -7.75 -2.88 -1.65
N ASN A 135 -8.94 -2.49 -1.21
CA ASN A 135 -9.52 -3.01 0.02
C ASN A 135 -9.77 -4.52 -0.10
N PHE A 136 -9.25 -5.28 0.85
CA PHE A 136 -9.38 -6.74 0.86
C PHE A 136 -10.85 -7.21 0.87
N TYR A 137 -11.75 -6.46 1.54
CA TYR A 137 -13.18 -6.75 1.55
C TYR A 137 -13.88 -6.46 0.22
N LEU A 138 -13.31 -5.62 -0.65
CA LEU A 138 -13.83 -5.43 -2.00
C LEU A 138 -13.85 -6.77 -2.74
N LEU A 139 -12.78 -7.53 -2.65
CA LEU A 139 -12.66 -8.84 -3.29
C LEU A 139 -13.69 -9.85 -2.74
N PHE A 140 -13.97 -9.78 -1.43
CA PHE A 140 -15.01 -10.58 -0.81
C PHE A 140 -16.42 -10.17 -1.29
N ASN A 141 -16.68 -8.86 -1.38
CA ASN A 141 -17.98 -8.33 -1.77
C ASN A 141 -18.28 -8.46 -3.27
N LEU A 142 -17.25 -8.61 -4.13
CA LEU A 142 -17.42 -8.82 -5.58
C LEU A 142 -18.37 -9.98 -5.89
N PHE A 143 -18.32 -11.03 -5.08
CA PHE A 143 -19.18 -12.22 -5.27
C PHE A 143 -20.56 -12.12 -4.60
N ASN A 144 -20.76 -11.20 -3.66
CA ASN A 144 -21.91 -11.25 -2.76
C ASN A 144 -22.87 -10.06 -2.81
N LYS A 145 -22.54 -8.90 -3.41
CA LYS A 145 -23.39 -7.69 -3.28
C LYS A 145 -23.57 -6.87 -4.56
N LYS A 146 -24.81 -6.35 -4.72
CA LYS A 146 -25.20 -5.45 -5.84
C LYS A 146 -24.78 -3.97 -5.64
N THR A 147 -24.25 -3.57 -4.49
CA THR A 147 -23.99 -2.15 -4.12
C THR A 147 -22.50 -1.82 -4.01
N LEU A 148 -21.64 -2.52 -4.74
CA LEU A 148 -20.19 -2.45 -4.66
C LEU A 148 -19.61 -1.02 -4.73
N VAL A 149 -20.08 -0.22 -5.70
CA VAL A 149 -19.51 1.12 -5.94
C VAL A 149 -19.78 2.08 -4.77
N LYS A 150 -20.94 2.00 -4.13
CA LYS A 150 -21.28 2.88 -3.00
C LYS A 150 -20.51 2.53 -1.73
N GLU A 151 -20.16 1.26 -1.56
CA GLU A 151 -19.48 0.77 -0.36
C GLU A 151 -17.97 0.92 -0.45
N HIS A 152 -17.39 0.84 -1.66
CA HIS A 152 -15.94 0.87 -1.91
C HIS A 152 -15.48 2.12 -2.66
N GLN A 153 -15.98 3.28 -2.26
CA GLN A 153 -15.60 4.56 -2.88
C GLN A 153 -14.11 4.89 -2.68
N GLU A 154 -13.50 4.47 -1.57
CA GLU A 154 -12.07 4.63 -1.33
C GLU A 154 -11.24 4.03 -2.47
N ASP A 155 -11.58 2.80 -2.88
CA ASP A 155 -10.85 2.10 -3.94
C ASP A 155 -10.99 2.80 -5.30
N LEU A 156 -12.17 3.37 -5.59
CA LEU A 156 -12.39 4.17 -6.79
C LEU A 156 -11.52 5.44 -6.77
N TYR A 157 -11.49 6.16 -5.64
CA TYR A 157 -10.64 7.34 -5.49
C TYR A 157 -9.14 7.00 -5.56
N LEU A 158 -8.71 5.82 -5.09
CA LEU A 158 -7.35 5.32 -5.28
C LEU A 158 -6.99 5.16 -6.76
N ILE A 159 -7.89 4.55 -7.54
CA ILE A 159 -7.68 4.39 -8.98
C ILE A 159 -7.62 5.76 -9.67
N ILE A 160 -8.53 6.70 -9.34
CA ILE A 160 -8.50 8.06 -9.87
C ILE A 160 -7.17 8.75 -9.51
N LEU A 161 -6.74 8.62 -8.27
CA LEU A 161 -5.47 9.19 -7.80
C LEU A 161 -4.28 8.63 -8.59
N SER A 162 -4.26 7.32 -8.83
CA SER A 162 -3.20 6.69 -9.64
C SER A 162 -3.17 7.24 -11.07
N ILE A 163 -4.33 7.48 -11.68
CA ILE A 163 -4.44 8.09 -13.03
C ILE A 163 -3.91 9.53 -13.02
N ILE A 164 -4.27 10.32 -11.99
CA ILE A 164 -3.79 11.70 -11.85
C ILE A 164 -2.26 11.73 -11.75
N PHE A 165 -1.67 10.87 -10.92
CA PHE A 165 -0.21 10.78 -10.81
C PHE A 165 0.45 10.29 -12.10
N CYS A 166 -0.16 9.35 -12.81
CA CYS A 166 0.34 8.93 -14.13
C CYS A 166 0.34 10.10 -15.13
N MET A 167 -0.72 10.91 -15.16
CA MET A 167 -0.79 12.09 -16.02
C MET A 167 0.27 13.13 -15.66
N LEU A 168 0.51 13.39 -14.39
CA LEU A 168 1.54 14.34 -13.95
C LEU A 168 2.95 13.90 -14.35
N ILE A 169 3.24 12.59 -14.30
CA ILE A 169 4.58 12.06 -14.64
C ILE A 169 4.74 11.86 -16.14
N TYR A 170 3.65 11.74 -16.92
CA TYR A 170 3.71 11.53 -18.37
C TYR A 170 4.50 12.62 -19.13
N PHE A 171 4.57 13.82 -18.58
CA PHE A 171 5.35 14.93 -19.14
C PHE A 171 6.88 14.73 -19.07
N TYR A 172 7.38 13.67 -18.43
CA TYR A 172 8.81 13.37 -18.26
C TYR A 172 9.36 12.32 -19.24
N ASP A 173 8.79 12.20 -20.44
CA ASP A 173 9.29 11.36 -21.57
C ASP A 173 9.51 9.86 -21.27
N TYR A 174 8.85 9.28 -20.30
CA TYR A 174 8.90 7.85 -20.02
C TYR A 174 7.84 7.07 -20.81
N LYS A 175 8.08 5.76 -21.03
CA LYS A 175 7.10 4.89 -21.68
C LYS A 175 5.84 4.74 -20.83
N GLY A 176 4.66 4.86 -21.43
CA GLY A 176 3.39 4.91 -20.71
C GLY A 176 3.14 3.75 -19.73
N LEU A 177 3.46 2.49 -20.10
CA LEU A 177 3.31 1.33 -19.20
C LEU A 177 4.29 1.36 -18.03
N ASP A 178 5.50 1.87 -18.21
CA ASP A 178 6.52 1.92 -17.16
C ASP A 178 6.15 2.98 -16.12
N ILE A 179 5.52 4.09 -16.53
CA ILE A 179 4.95 5.10 -15.62
C ILE A 179 3.84 4.47 -14.75
N VAL A 180 2.88 3.81 -15.39
CA VAL A 180 1.75 3.18 -14.67
C VAL A 180 2.27 2.15 -13.66
N LEU A 181 3.23 1.32 -14.06
CA LEU A 181 3.86 0.36 -13.16
C LEU A 181 4.48 1.06 -11.94
N SER A 182 5.26 2.11 -12.15
CA SER A 182 5.98 2.80 -11.08
C SER A 182 5.03 3.53 -10.13
N VAL A 183 3.98 4.17 -10.64
CA VAL A 183 2.96 4.85 -9.83
C VAL A 183 2.17 3.85 -9.00
N VAL A 184 1.65 2.78 -9.61
CA VAL A 184 0.89 1.75 -8.91
C VAL A 184 1.77 1.01 -7.90
N SER A 185 3.02 0.74 -8.24
CA SER A 185 4.01 0.13 -7.35
C SER A 185 4.31 1.01 -6.12
N SER A 186 4.38 2.34 -6.31
CA SER A 186 4.57 3.29 -5.22
C SER A 186 3.36 3.33 -4.28
N LEU A 187 2.13 3.36 -4.82
CA LEU A 187 0.90 3.29 -4.03
C LEU A 187 0.74 1.95 -3.29
N ALA A 188 1.16 0.85 -3.93
CA ALA A 188 1.17 -0.47 -3.32
C ALA A 188 2.34 -0.68 -2.34
N ASN A 189 3.23 0.30 -2.16
CA ASN A 189 4.44 0.23 -1.32
C ASN A 189 5.38 -0.93 -1.67
N SER A 190 5.35 -1.42 -2.91
CA SER A 190 6.21 -2.50 -3.35
C SER A 190 7.59 -2.05 -3.83
N GLY A 191 7.71 -0.84 -4.38
CA GLY A 191 8.97 -0.28 -4.88
C GLY A 191 9.47 -0.92 -6.18
N LEU A 192 8.64 -1.66 -6.89
CA LEU A 192 9.00 -2.29 -8.16
C LEU A 192 8.94 -1.27 -9.31
N THR A 193 10.00 -1.13 -10.07
CA THR A 193 10.08 -0.17 -11.18
C THR A 193 10.94 -0.67 -12.32
N LEU A 194 10.65 -0.16 -13.52
CA LEU A 194 11.49 -0.25 -14.71
C LEU A 194 12.07 1.13 -15.07
N ILE A 195 11.75 2.16 -14.30
CA ILE A 195 12.22 3.53 -14.49
C ILE A 195 13.40 3.78 -13.57
N LYS A 196 14.46 4.35 -14.14
CA LYS A 196 15.55 5.00 -13.39
C LYS A 196 15.17 6.45 -13.24
N SER A 197 14.83 6.87 -12.03
CA SER A 197 14.37 8.23 -11.81
C SER A 197 15.52 9.18 -11.50
N ASP A 198 15.39 10.40 -11.99
CA ASP A 198 16.20 11.53 -11.55
C ASP A 198 15.80 11.98 -10.13
N ASN A 199 16.65 12.79 -9.49
CA ASN A 199 16.40 13.26 -8.12
C ASN A 199 15.03 13.92 -7.94
N ASN A 200 14.59 14.70 -8.91
CA ASN A 200 13.30 15.40 -8.84
C ASN A 200 12.11 14.43 -8.86
N LEU A 201 12.16 13.45 -9.75
CA LEU A 201 11.09 12.47 -9.90
C LEU A 201 11.01 11.52 -8.70
N SER A 202 12.14 11.21 -8.05
CA SER A 202 12.18 10.36 -6.87
C SER A 202 11.35 10.91 -5.71
N LEU A 203 11.25 12.25 -5.59
CA LEU A 203 10.45 12.90 -4.56
C LEU A 203 8.95 12.68 -4.77
N TYR A 204 8.47 12.72 -6.02
CA TYR A 204 7.07 12.41 -6.34
C TYR A 204 6.71 10.97 -5.95
N PHE A 205 7.58 10.01 -6.26
CA PHE A 205 7.33 8.62 -5.88
C PHE A 205 7.34 8.43 -4.36
N LEU A 206 8.21 9.13 -3.63
CA LEU A 206 8.19 9.11 -2.15
C LEU A 206 6.88 9.68 -1.59
N LEU A 207 6.37 10.77 -2.13
CA LEU A 207 5.07 11.32 -1.71
C LEU A 207 3.93 10.32 -1.94
N ILE A 208 3.94 9.63 -3.08
CA ILE A 208 2.95 8.59 -3.39
C ILE A 208 3.05 7.43 -2.40
N THR A 209 4.25 6.98 -2.03
CA THR A 209 4.44 5.89 -1.05
C THR A 209 3.97 6.25 0.34
N ILE A 210 4.06 7.52 0.76
CA ILE A 210 3.53 8.00 2.04
C ILE A 210 2.00 7.89 2.10
N ILE A 211 1.30 8.18 0.99
CA ILE A 211 -0.16 8.06 0.92
C ILE A 211 -0.56 6.60 1.10
N GLY A 212 0.06 5.69 0.34
CA GLY A 212 -0.24 4.26 0.39
C GLY A 212 -1.59 3.88 -0.22
N GLY A 213 -2.01 2.63 -0.01
CA GLY A 213 -3.26 2.08 -0.53
C GLY A 213 -4.49 2.31 0.35
N SER A 214 -5.52 1.46 0.18
CA SER A 214 -6.77 1.54 0.93
C SER A 214 -6.60 1.12 2.39
N LEU A 215 -7.59 1.46 3.23
CA LEU A 215 -7.52 1.28 4.69
C LEU A 215 -7.27 -0.18 5.09
N ILE A 216 -7.97 -1.12 4.47
CA ILE A 216 -7.84 -2.56 4.74
C ILE A 216 -7.15 -3.22 3.55
N SER A 217 -5.90 -2.86 3.34
CA SER A 217 -4.99 -3.48 2.37
C SER A 217 -3.67 -3.82 3.04
N ASN A 218 -2.88 -4.70 2.44
CA ASN A 218 -1.55 -5.05 2.94
C ASN A 218 -0.50 -3.94 2.71
N THR A 219 -0.85 -2.87 2.03
CA THR A 219 0.04 -1.73 1.83
C THR A 219 0.29 -0.99 3.13
N SER A 220 1.39 -0.30 3.22
CA SER A 220 1.76 0.58 4.33
C SER A 220 1.31 2.04 4.09
N GLY A 221 1.93 3.00 4.73
CA GLY A 221 1.63 4.43 4.59
C GLY A 221 0.50 4.92 5.49
N ILE A 222 0.14 6.19 5.35
CA ILE A 222 -0.89 6.85 6.17
C ILE A 222 -2.30 6.35 5.83
N LYS A 223 -2.49 5.81 4.64
CA LYS A 223 -3.74 5.36 4.01
C LYS A 223 -4.59 6.49 3.44
N LEU A 224 -5.14 6.27 2.24
CA LEU A 224 -5.88 7.30 1.51
C LEU A 224 -7.03 7.89 2.31
N THR A 225 -7.85 7.08 2.97
CA THR A 225 -9.00 7.58 3.74
C THR A 225 -8.59 8.54 4.84
N ARG A 226 -7.52 8.25 5.59
CA ARG A 226 -7.03 9.12 6.67
C ARG A 226 -6.49 10.43 6.11
N PHE A 227 -5.71 10.35 5.04
CA PHE A 227 -5.19 11.53 4.34
C PHE A 227 -6.33 12.41 3.81
N TYR A 228 -7.35 11.80 3.20
CA TYR A 228 -8.56 12.49 2.75
C TYR A 228 -9.31 13.19 3.89
N ILE A 229 -9.51 12.51 5.03
CA ILE A 229 -10.18 13.10 6.19
C ILE A 229 -9.44 14.35 6.67
N LEU A 230 -8.12 14.28 6.79
CA LEU A 230 -7.31 15.43 7.22
C LEU A 230 -7.43 16.59 6.25
N LEU A 231 -7.26 16.37 4.95
CA LEU A 231 -7.40 17.41 3.93
C LEU A 231 -8.80 18.03 3.93
N LYS A 232 -9.84 17.21 4.03
CA LYS A 232 -11.23 17.69 4.04
C LYS A 232 -11.53 18.53 5.27
N ILE A 233 -11.13 18.08 6.45
CA ILE A 233 -11.38 18.83 7.68
C ILE A 233 -10.60 20.15 7.67
N THR A 234 -9.34 20.14 7.26
CA THR A 234 -8.55 21.37 7.12
C THR A 234 -9.23 22.35 6.16
N SER A 235 -9.69 21.87 5.00
CA SER A 235 -10.43 22.72 4.03
C SER A 235 -11.73 23.26 4.63
N LEU A 236 -12.47 22.45 5.40
CA LEU A 236 -13.72 22.86 6.04
C LEU A 236 -13.49 23.92 7.13
N GLU A 237 -12.43 23.80 7.92
CA GLU A 237 -12.10 24.81 8.92
C GLU A 237 -11.68 26.13 8.26
N ILE A 238 -10.94 26.10 7.16
CA ILE A 238 -10.61 27.32 6.37
C ILE A 238 -11.89 27.98 5.83
N ILE A 239 -12.84 27.20 5.28
CA ILE A 239 -14.11 27.74 4.75
C ILE A 239 -14.93 28.38 5.88
N LYS A 240 -14.97 27.77 7.09
CA LYS A 240 -15.67 28.34 8.24
C LYS A 240 -15.06 29.68 8.72
N LEU A 241 -13.74 29.86 8.59
CA LEU A 241 -13.11 31.13 8.90
C LEU A 241 -13.59 32.25 7.95
N ILE A 242 -13.85 31.90 6.68
CA ILE A 242 -14.32 32.86 5.67
C ILE A 242 -15.84 33.07 5.77
N SER A 243 -16.60 31.98 6.01
CA SER A 243 -18.08 32.01 6.07
C SER A 243 -18.60 31.23 7.27
N PRO A 244 -18.72 31.84 8.47
CA PRO A 244 -19.06 31.17 9.72
C PRO A 244 -20.42 30.49 9.72
N ASN A 245 -21.37 30.97 8.96
CA ASN A 245 -22.76 30.47 8.91
C ASN A 245 -22.99 29.36 7.87
N SER A 246 -21.94 28.91 7.19
CA SER A 246 -22.08 27.87 6.18
C SER A 246 -22.34 26.49 6.80
N VAL A 247 -23.45 25.84 6.39
CA VAL A 247 -23.73 24.43 6.73
C VAL A 247 -22.98 23.53 5.75
N ILE A 248 -21.93 22.89 6.21
CA ILE A 248 -21.07 22.07 5.35
C ILE A 248 -21.22 20.61 5.71
N ASN A 249 -21.45 19.77 4.70
CA ASN A 249 -21.56 18.31 4.87
C ASN A 249 -20.21 17.66 5.17
N LYS A 250 -20.08 17.08 6.36
CA LYS A 250 -18.90 16.32 6.81
C LYS A 250 -19.02 14.86 6.41
N THR A 251 -19.07 14.53 5.12
CA THR A 251 -19.14 13.16 4.62
C THR A 251 -17.79 12.65 4.15
N ILE A 252 -17.53 11.33 4.27
CA ILE A 252 -16.34 10.66 3.75
C ILE A 252 -16.59 10.35 2.28
N PHE A 253 -15.76 10.87 1.38
CA PHE A 253 -15.96 10.77 -0.07
C PHE A 253 -17.39 11.22 -0.46
N ASN A 254 -18.01 10.55 -1.42
CA ASN A 254 -19.42 10.75 -1.81
C ASN A 254 -20.37 9.75 -1.11
N SER A 255 -19.98 9.21 0.05
CA SER A 255 -20.80 8.28 0.80
C SER A 255 -21.71 8.99 1.81
N ASP A 256 -22.76 8.31 2.25
CA ASP A 256 -23.66 8.80 3.30
C ASP A 256 -23.02 8.83 4.70
N ARG A 257 -21.74 8.46 4.80
CA ARG A 257 -21.01 8.36 6.07
C ARG A 257 -20.49 9.71 6.51
N LYS A 258 -20.88 10.10 7.70
CA LYS A 258 -20.37 11.33 8.34
C LYS A 258 -19.01 11.09 8.97
N ILE A 259 -18.11 12.05 8.85
CA ILE A 259 -16.84 12.08 9.55
C ILE A 259 -17.12 12.35 11.03
N SER A 260 -16.83 11.37 11.90
CA SER A 260 -16.93 11.56 13.35
C SER A 260 -15.68 12.27 13.90
N GLU A 261 -15.78 12.89 15.06
CA GLU A 261 -14.64 13.51 15.74
C GLU A 261 -13.55 12.50 16.08
N ASP A 262 -13.92 11.27 16.41
CA ASP A 262 -12.97 10.20 16.68
C ASP A 262 -12.16 9.83 15.44
N ASN A 263 -12.80 9.83 14.27
CA ASN A 263 -12.10 9.59 13.00
C ASN A 263 -11.04 10.67 12.71
N ILE A 264 -11.36 11.92 13.04
CA ILE A 264 -10.42 13.04 12.90
C ILE A 264 -9.24 12.87 13.85
N LYS A 265 -9.53 12.60 15.14
CA LYS A 265 -8.49 12.42 16.17
C LYS A 265 -7.54 11.27 15.84
N ILE A 266 -8.08 10.11 15.41
CA ILE A 266 -7.28 8.95 15.02
C ILE A 266 -6.43 9.24 13.78
N SER A 267 -7.00 9.88 12.75
CA SER A 267 -6.26 10.25 11.55
C SER A 267 -5.11 11.21 11.85
N PHE A 268 -5.36 12.18 12.72
CA PHE A 268 -4.35 13.14 13.16
C PHE A 268 -3.26 12.48 14.00
N LEU A 269 -3.62 11.59 14.92
CA LEU A 269 -2.67 10.84 15.75
C LEU A 269 -1.74 9.99 14.87
N ILE A 270 -2.28 9.26 13.89
CA ILE A 270 -1.47 8.44 12.99
C ILE A 270 -0.57 9.31 12.12
N PHE A 271 -1.05 10.44 11.63
CA PHE A 271 -0.24 11.39 10.88
C PHE A 271 0.94 11.91 11.70
N ILE A 272 0.69 12.38 12.92
CA ILE A 272 1.76 12.87 13.81
C ILE A 272 2.73 11.75 14.16
N SER A 273 2.23 10.57 14.53
CA SER A 273 3.10 9.43 14.89
C SER A 273 4.00 9.00 13.72
N PHE A 274 3.47 9.03 12.48
CA PHE A 274 4.26 8.75 11.28
C PHE A 274 5.40 9.76 11.11
N PHE A 275 5.11 11.06 11.23
CA PHE A 275 6.14 12.10 11.09
C PHE A 275 7.16 12.07 12.24
N LEU A 276 6.74 11.83 13.47
CA LEU A 276 7.66 11.68 14.60
C LEU A 276 8.59 10.48 14.41
N SER A 277 8.05 9.33 14.02
CA SER A 277 8.87 8.13 13.74
C SER A 277 9.83 8.36 12.57
N LEU A 278 9.40 9.11 11.54
CA LEU A 278 10.25 9.48 10.42
C LEU A 278 11.43 10.36 10.88
N LEU A 279 11.19 11.37 11.72
CA LEU A 279 12.24 12.23 12.26
C LEU A 279 13.21 11.44 13.14
N ILE A 280 12.70 10.57 14.00
CA ILE A 280 13.56 9.73 14.87
C ILE A 280 14.44 8.80 14.02
N LEU A 281 13.86 8.08 13.04
CA LEU A 281 14.64 7.18 12.19
C LEU A 281 15.65 7.93 11.33
N SER A 282 15.27 9.06 10.75
CA SER A 282 16.19 9.85 9.93
C SER A 282 17.36 10.40 10.77
N SER A 283 17.10 10.84 12.01
CA SER A 283 18.16 11.31 12.90
C SER A 283 19.13 10.20 13.30
N LEU A 284 18.62 9.00 13.61
CA LEU A 284 19.46 7.84 13.91
C LEU A 284 20.37 7.46 12.73
N LEU A 285 19.84 7.48 11.49
CA LEU A 285 20.63 7.20 10.30
C LEU A 285 21.68 8.28 10.01
N VAL A 286 21.41 9.54 10.33
CA VAL A 286 22.40 10.62 10.21
C VAL A 286 23.56 10.41 11.21
N VAL A 287 23.27 9.95 12.42
CA VAL A 287 24.32 9.60 13.42
C VAL A 287 25.24 8.49 12.89
N ASP A 288 24.72 7.57 12.04
CA ASP A 288 25.52 6.54 11.36
C ASP A 288 26.26 7.07 10.09
N ASN A 289 26.51 8.39 10.01
CA ASN A 289 27.21 9.06 8.91
C ASN A 289 26.56 8.95 7.52
N ILE A 290 25.27 8.66 7.44
CA ILE A 290 24.52 8.69 6.20
C ILE A 290 24.06 10.13 5.94
N GLY A 291 24.31 10.67 4.74
CA GLY A 291 23.89 12.04 4.38
C GLY A 291 22.37 12.24 4.58
N PHE A 292 21.96 13.41 5.04
CA PHE A 292 20.57 13.74 5.43
C PHE A 292 19.53 13.35 4.39
N GLU A 293 19.74 13.65 3.09
CA GLU A 293 18.80 13.32 2.04
C GLU A 293 18.57 11.80 1.93
N LYS A 294 19.66 11.01 1.97
CA LYS A 294 19.59 9.54 1.91
C LYS A 294 18.94 8.97 3.17
N SER A 295 19.26 9.52 4.34
CA SER A 295 18.66 9.13 5.63
C SER A 295 17.15 9.36 5.64
N PHE A 296 16.70 10.50 5.14
CA PHE A 296 15.29 10.84 5.05
C PHE A 296 14.53 9.91 4.09
N LYS A 297 15.08 9.68 2.89
CA LYS A 297 14.52 8.74 1.91
C LYS A 297 14.44 7.32 2.48
N LEU A 298 15.52 6.84 3.11
CA LEU A 298 15.53 5.51 3.75
C LEU A 298 14.48 5.40 4.85
N SER A 299 14.34 6.41 5.68
CA SER A 299 13.35 6.42 6.75
C SER A 299 11.92 6.31 6.22
N ILE A 300 11.60 7.01 5.12
CA ILE A 300 10.31 6.86 4.46
C ILE A 300 10.13 5.42 3.96
N LEU A 301 11.10 4.88 3.22
CA LEU A 301 11.01 3.54 2.65
C LEU A 301 10.90 2.45 3.72
N THR A 302 11.61 2.59 4.85
CA THR A 302 11.49 1.63 5.96
C THR A 302 10.14 1.70 6.66
N LEU A 303 9.62 2.91 6.93
CA LEU A 303 8.29 3.09 7.53
C LEU A 303 7.16 2.61 6.61
N THR A 304 7.32 2.77 5.31
CA THR A 304 6.34 2.32 4.33
C THR A 304 6.59 0.90 3.85
N ASN A 305 7.55 0.18 4.44
CA ASN A 305 7.92 -1.20 4.04
C ASN A 305 8.16 -1.36 2.54
N THR A 306 8.69 -0.32 1.90
CA THR A 306 8.91 -0.25 0.45
C THR A 306 10.33 -0.68 0.13
N VAL A 307 10.50 -1.52 -0.88
CA VAL A 307 11.84 -1.94 -1.32
C VAL A 307 12.57 -0.77 -1.96
N ASN A 308 13.83 -0.58 -1.58
CA ASN A 308 14.68 0.41 -2.22
C ASN A 308 15.00 -0.01 -3.66
N SER A 309 14.64 0.82 -4.61
CA SER A 309 14.85 0.61 -6.04
C SER A 309 15.43 1.85 -6.71
N GLU A 310 15.82 1.72 -7.96
CA GLU A 310 16.32 2.83 -8.78
C GLU A 310 15.32 4.00 -8.91
N MET A 311 14.05 3.74 -8.63
CA MET A 311 12.99 4.75 -8.61
C MET A 311 13.23 5.85 -7.57
N TYR A 312 13.90 5.53 -6.46
CA TYR A 312 14.15 6.48 -5.37
C TYR A 312 15.53 7.13 -5.44
N ASN A 313 16.31 6.80 -6.49
CA ASN A 313 17.66 7.33 -6.74
C ASN A 313 18.59 7.21 -5.52
N MET A 314 18.64 6.01 -4.94
CA MET A 314 19.46 5.72 -3.76
C MET A 314 20.54 4.71 -4.10
N HIS A 315 21.59 5.17 -4.77
CA HIS A 315 22.76 4.34 -5.09
C HIS A 315 23.75 4.33 -3.91
N ASN A 316 24.32 3.15 -3.65
CA ASN A 316 25.48 2.93 -2.75
C ASN A 316 25.35 3.52 -1.34
N ILE A 317 24.47 2.96 -0.52
CA ILE A 317 24.48 3.20 0.92
C ILE A 317 25.40 2.14 1.54
N ASN A 318 26.53 2.57 2.08
CA ASN A 318 27.38 1.73 2.89
C ASN A 318 26.99 1.97 4.34
N PHE A 319 26.41 0.96 4.99
CA PHE A 319 26.26 0.96 6.43
C PHE A 319 27.63 0.60 7.03
N THR A 320 28.21 1.51 7.79
CA THR A 320 29.57 1.36 8.28
C THR A 320 29.64 0.65 9.63
N ASN A 321 28.55 0.60 10.41
CA ASN A 321 28.56 0.14 11.79
C ASN A 321 27.28 -0.55 12.30
N LEU A 322 26.60 -1.31 11.45
CA LEU A 322 25.49 -2.17 11.90
C LEU A 322 25.92 -3.62 12.05
#